data_aa781a52351031358680d74764f56af3
#
_entry.id   aa781a52351031358680d74764f56af3
#
_cell.length_a   1.000
_cell.length_b   1.000
_cell.length_c   1.000
_cell.angle_alpha   90.00
_cell.angle_beta   90.00
_cell.angle_gamma   90.00
#
_symmetry.space_group_name_H-M   'P 1'
#
loop_
_entity.id
_entity.type
_entity.pdbx_description
1 polymer ?
#
loop_
_entity_poly.entity_id
_entity_poly.type
_entity_poly.pdbx_seq_one_letter_code
_entity_poly.pdbx_strand_id
1 'polypeptide(L)' 'MTGVMVFNSVSEALRAGYQVYDRTADGYLVRIQTSRGWAMALVNCKSGLR' A
#
# COMPACT_ATOMS: atom_id res chain seq x y z
N MET A 1 8.93 -11.86 -12.87
CA MET A 1 7.79 -11.85 -12.15
C MET A 1 7.40 -10.53 -11.63
N THR A 2 6.27 -10.27 -11.69
CA THR A 2 5.84 -9.04 -11.13
C THR A 2 4.90 -9.30 -10.05
N GLY A 3 4.95 -8.53 -9.07
CA GLY A 3 4.06 -8.66 -7.99
C GLY A 3 3.72 -7.31 -7.48
N VAL A 4 2.56 -7.19 -6.95
CA VAL A 4 2.14 -5.98 -6.30
C VAL A 4 2.30 -6.24 -4.82
N MET A 5 3.03 -5.38 -4.15
CA MET A 5 3.16 -5.52 -2.72
C MET A 5 1.85 -5.17 -2.06
N VAL A 6 1.46 -5.95 -1.09
CA VAL A 6 0.22 -5.72 -0.37
C VAL A 6 0.53 -5.68 1.12
N PHE A 7 0.12 -4.61 1.77
CA PHE A 7 0.25 -4.47 3.21
C PHE A 7 -1.07 -4.79 3.88
N ASN A 8 -1.00 -5.22 5.11
CA ASN A 8 -2.20 -5.55 5.87
C ASN A 8 -2.79 -4.34 6.58
N SER A 9 -2.01 -3.29 6.73
CA SER A 9 -2.51 -2.09 7.39
C SER A 9 -1.76 -0.88 6.87
N VAL A 10 -2.38 0.28 7.02
CA VAL A 10 -1.75 1.52 6.62
C VAL A 10 -0.50 1.77 7.44
N SER A 11 -0.52 1.42 8.72
CA SER A 11 0.66 1.68 9.54
C SER A 11 1.85 0.86 9.08
N GLU A 12 1.64 -0.32 8.55
CA GLU A 12 2.74 -1.08 7.97
C GLU A 12 3.32 -0.38 6.76
N ALA A 13 2.46 0.15 5.90
CA ALA A 13 2.91 0.84 4.71
C ALA A 13 3.67 2.12 5.08
N LEU A 14 3.14 2.87 6.03
CA LEU A 14 3.81 4.10 6.46
C LEU A 14 5.17 3.80 7.08
N ARG A 15 5.24 2.72 7.84
CA ARG A 15 6.50 2.33 8.46
C ARG A 15 7.53 1.96 7.42
N ALA A 16 7.10 1.44 6.28
CA ALA A 16 7.99 1.10 5.19
C ALA A 16 8.36 2.30 4.33
N GLY A 17 7.80 3.48 4.63
CA GLY A 17 8.14 4.69 3.89
C GLY A 17 7.15 5.08 2.82
N TYR A 18 6.05 4.38 2.72
CA TYR A 18 5.04 4.69 1.70
C TYR A 18 4.14 5.81 2.17
N GLN A 19 3.49 6.45 1.21
CA GLN A 19 2.50 7.48 1.46
C GLN A 19 1.16 7.02 0.91
N VAL A 20 0.09 7.40 1.56
CA VAL A 20 -1.24 7.13 1.04
C VAL A 20 -1.46 8.02 -0.17
N TYR A 21 -1.83 7.41 -1.27
CA TYR A 21 -2.07 8.13 -2.51
C TYR A 21 -3.55 8.23 -2.82
N ASP A 22 -4.30 7.15 -2.60
CA ASP A 22 -5.71 7.14 -2.94
C ASP A 22 -6.39 6.07 -2.12
N ARG A 23 -7.70 6.02 -2.20
CA ARG A 23 -8.47 4.97 -1.56
C ARG A 23 -8.92 3.96 -2.58
N THR A 24 -9.05 2.72 -2.14
CA THR A 24 -9.58 1.66 -2.99
C THR A 24 -10.77 1.05 -2.27
N ALA A 25 -11.45 0.15 -2.95
CA ALA A 25 -12.59 -0.50 -2.35
C ALA A 25 -12.22 -1.31 -1.11
N ASP A 26 -11.02 -1.87 -1.09
CA ASP A 26 -10.61 -2.73 0.00
C ASP A 26 -9.61 -2.08 0.94
N GLY A 27 -9.25 -0.85 0.69
CA GLY A 27 -8.27 -0.19 1.55
C GLY A 27 -7.70 1.05 0.90
N TYR A 28 -6.39 1.05 0.68
CA TYR A 28 -5.72 2.24 0.16
C TYR A 28 -4.69 1.86 -0.87
N LEU A 29 -4.43 2.80 -1.75
CA LEU A 29 -3.31 2.73 -2.67
C LEU A 29 -2.22 3.61 -2.10
N VAL A 30 -1.02 3.07 -1.95
CA VAL A 30 0.10 3.80 -1.38
C VAL A 30 1.24 3.80 -2.38
N ARG A 31 2.14 4.76 -2.23
CA ARG A 31 3.27 4.88 -3.13
C ARG A 31 4.49 5.34 -2.38
N ILE A 32 5.64 5.03 -2.95
CA ILE A 32 6.92 5.45 -2.41
C ILE A 32 7.80 5.88 -3.57
N GLN A 33 8.56 6.93 -3.37
CA GLN A 33 9.51 7.37 -4.37
C GLN A 33 10.83 6.64 -4.17
N THR A 34 11.33 6.07 -5.24
CA THR A 34 12.59 5.36 -5.22
C THR A 34 13.54 6.00 -6.21
N SER A 35 14.77 5.52 -6.25
CA SER A 35 15.73 6.03 -7.19
C SER A 35 15.33 5.75 -8.63
N ARG A 36 14.43 4.82 -8.84
CA ARG A 36 13.95 4.52 -10.18
C ARG A 36 12.62 5.17 -10.50
N GLY A 37 12.06 5.91 -9.58
CA GLY A 37 10.77 6.53 -9.77
C GLY A 37 9.79 6.07 -8.70
N TRP A 38 8.51 6.17 -8.99
CA TRP A 38 7.49 5.84 -8.02
C TRP A 38 7.16 4.35 -8.06
N ALA A 39 7.04 3.75 -6.92
CA ALA A 39 6.56 2.39 -6.79
C ALA A 39 5.23 2.43 -6.04
N MET A 40 4.30 1.57 -6.41
CA MET A 40 2.97 1.57 -5.83
C MET A 40 2.71 0.25 -5.12
N ALA A 41 1.87 0.32 -4.12
CA ALA A 41 1.48 -0.87 -3.37
C ALA A 41 0.04 -0.70 -2.93
N LEU A 42 -0.56 -1.79 -2.51
CA LEU A 42 -1.93 -1.77 -2.01
C LEU A 42 -1.94 -2.07 -0.53
N VAL A 43 -2.86 -1.45 0.17
CA VAL A 43 -3.12 -1.77 1.56
C VAL A 43 -4.50 -2.39 1.62
N ASN A 44 -4.57 -3.60 2.09
CA ASN A 44 -5.83 -4.30 2.20
C ASN A 44 -6.30 -4.24 3.65
N CYS A 45 -7.21 -3.34 3.91
CA CYS A 45 -7.73 -3.14 5.25
C CYS A 45 -8.98 -3.95 5.52
N LYS A 46 -9.32 -4.87 4.64
CA LYS A 46 -10.51 -5.61 4.82
C LYS A 46 -10.29 -6.63 5.89
N SER A 47 -10.47 -6.41 7.03
CA SER A 47 -10.27 -7.37 8.01
C SER A 47 -11.58 -7.87 8.48
N GLY A 48 -11.86 -8.30 8.26
CA GLY A 48 -12.99 -8.53 8.60
C GLY A 48 -13.56 -8.86 9.67
N LEU A 49 -13.59 -8.71 9.46
CA LEU A 49 -13.95 -8.90 9.79
C LEU A 49 -14.31 -9.59 9.88
N ARG A 50 -14.54 -9.94 9.83
CA ARG A 50 -14.73 -10.47 9.86
C ARG A 50 -14.72 -10.82 10.10
#